data_30c3bc8fc5a9eaa2bf26aa0feca1152b
#
_entry.id   30c3bc8fc5a9eaa2bf26aa0feca1152b
#
_cell.length_a   1.000
_cell.length_b   1.000
_cell.length_c   1.000
_cell.angle_alpha   90.00
_cell.angle_beta   90.00
_cell.angle_gamma   90.00
#
_symmetry.space_group_name_H-M   'P 1'
#
loop_
_entity.id
_entity.type
_entity.pdbx_description
1 polymer ?
#
loop_
_entity_poly.entity_id
_entity_poly.type
_entity_poly.pdbx_seq_one_letter_code
_entity_poly.pdbx_strand_id
1 'polypeptide(L)'
;VLIKVVDGSIELKNKIKVLSNKREFIVDKLGTFNPEMTDLSTLSSGMVGFMIASIKTLDSAPVGDTIVLAKDENAIPLAGFKKIQPRVYSGFYPVDSNDYQESKKALDKLSLNDNSFTYEPESSQSLGHGFRCGFLGLLHMEIIRERVQREYNLEFLMTVPSVTYRIEDKKGQVLDIRKPSDLPDDSSLKCYYEPIALISIVTPSQYLGLSLIHISEPTRPSS
;
A
#
# COMPACT_ATOMS: atom_id res chain seq x y z
N VAL A 1 10.99 12.91 5.27
CA VAL A 1 10.59 12.54 3.91
C VAL A 1 11.81 12.58 3.00
N LEU A 2 11.96 11.59 2.12
CA LEU A 2 12.96 11.64 1.03
C LEU A 2 12.37 12.38 -0.15
N ILE A 3 13.16 13.28 -0.73
CA ILE A 3 12.75 14.12 -1.85
C ILE A 3 13.82 14.14 -2.95
N LYS A 4 13.36 14.31 -4.19
CA LYS A 4 14.21 14.66 -5.33
C LYS A 4 13.79 16.04 -5.81
N VAL A 5 14.71 16.98 -5.85
CA VAL A 5 14.49 18.32 -6.43
C VAL A 5 14.56 18.20 -7.94
N VAL A 6 13.43 18.43 -8.62
CA VAL A 6 13.34 18.34 -10.09
C VAL A 6 13.70 19.70 -10.70
N ASP A 7 13.14 20.77 -10.15
CA ASP A 7 13.38 22.13 -10.60
C ASP A 7 13.46 23.09 -9.40
N GLY A 8 14.23 24.15 -9.54
CA GLY A 8 14.42 25.16 -8.51
C GLY A 8 15.31 24.73 -7.34
N SER A 9 15.02 25.26 -6.17
CA SER A 9 15.73 24.94 -4.93
C SER A 9 14.78 25.04 -3.73
N ILE A 10 15.11 24.27 -2.68
CA ILE A 10 14.43 24.32 -1.39
C ILE A 10 15.43 24.67 -0.31
N GLU A 11 15.07 25.56 0.59
CA GLU A 11 15.90 26.08 1.69
C GLU A 11 15.25 25.85 3.04
N LEU A 12 16.07 25.93 4.09
CA LEU A 12 15.57 25.93 5.46
C LEU A 12 14.56 27.06 5.66
N LYS A 13 13.51 26.77 6.46
CA LYS A 13 12.41 27.70 6.75
C LYS A 13 11.52 28.05 5.56
N ASN A 14 11.75 27.49 4.38
CA ASN A 14 10.79 27.65 3.31
C ASN A 14 9.43 27.07 3.72
N LYS A 15 8.37 27.75 3.33
CA LYS A 15 7.01 27.24 3.42
C LYS A 15 6.70 26.45 2.16
N ILE A 16 6.41 25.18 2.32
CA ILE A 16 6.13 24.23 1.24
C ILE A 16 4.66 23.83 1.25
N LYS A 17 4.18 23.37 0.12
CA LYS A 17 2.82 22.87 -0.08
C LYS A 17 2.87 21.52 -0.80
N VAL A 18 2.15 20.55 -0.27
CA VAL A 18 1.93 19.24 -0.89
C VAL A 18 0.74 19.36 -1.83
N LEU A 19 0.89 19.04 -3.11
CA LEU A 19 -0.12 19.36 -4.13
C LEU A 19 -1.39 18.51 -4.01
N SER A 20 -1.29 17.23 -3.64
CA SER A 20 -2.46 16.33 -3.57
C SER A 20 -3.49 16.75 -2.53
N ASN A 21 -3.06 17.20 -1.38
CA ASN A 21 -3.92 17.53 -0.25
C ASN A 21 -3.91 19.01 0.14
N LYS A 22 -3.10 19.82 -0.58
CA LYS A 22 -2.95 21.28 -0.37
C LYS A 22 -2.47 21.68 1.03
N ARG A 23 -1.90 20.74 1.79
CA ARG A 23 -1.34 21.03 3.11
C ARG A 23 -0.01 21.74 3.01
N GLU A 24 0.23 22.67 3.93
CA GLU A 24 1.44 23.47 3.99
C GLU A 24 2.27 23.12 5.23
N PHE A 25 3.58 23.11 5.06
CA PHE A 25 4.53 22.80 6.11
C PHE A 25 5.72 23.75 6.03
N ILE A 26 6.44 23.90 7.13
CA ILE A 26 7.69 24.66 7.18
C ILE A 26 8.84 23.67 7.25
N VAL A 27 9.86 23.90 6.44
CA VAL A 27 11.05 23.07 6.39
C VAL A 27 11.92 23.35 7.61
N ASP A 28 12.09 22.36 8.47
CA ASP A 28 12.91 22.46 9.68
C ASP A 28 14.35 22.03 9.45
N LYS A 29 14.56 20.93 8.66
CA LYS A 29 15.87 20.43 8.28
C LYS A 29 15.89 19.93 6.85
N LEU A 30 17.07 20.07 6.23
CA LEU A 30 17.39 19.53 4.92
C LEU A 30 18.74 18.83 4.97
N GLY A 31 18.96 17.87 4.08
CA GLY A 31 20.28 17.25 3.95
C GLY A 31 20.28 16.12 2.93
N THR A 32 21.43 15.48 2.84
CA THR A 32 21.66 14.31 1.96
C THR A 32 22.22 13.14 2.76
N PHE A 33 22.27 11.96 2.13
CA PHE A 33 22.95 10.77 2.66
C PHE A 33 24.25 10.54 1.88
N ASN A 34 25.42 10.50 2.60
CA ASN A 34 26.72 10.28 1.98
C ASN A 34 27.72 9.55 2.91
N PRO A 35 27.60 8.25 3.16
CA PRO A 35 26.39 7.46 3.38
C PRO A 35 25.60 7.90 4.61
N GLU A 36 26.24 8.66 5.51
CA GLU A 36 25.60 9.21 6.71
C GLU A 36 24.76 10.46 6.40
N MET A 37 23.83 10.75 7.30
CA MET A 37 23.02 11.97 7.20
C MET A 37 23.90 13.22 7.33
N THR A 38 23.93 14.03 6.29
CA THR A 38 24.67 15.31 6.26
C THR A 38 23.66 16.45 6.11
N ASP A 39 23.61 17.34 7.09
CA ASP A 39 22.73 18.50 7.06
C ASP A 39 23.20 19.52 6.02
N LEU A 40 22.27 20.05 5.23
CA LEU A 40 22.49 21.11 4.25
C LEU A 40 21.51 22.25 4.48
N SER A 41 21.91 23.47 4.09
CA SER A 41 21.01 24.62 4.12
C SER A 41 20.06 24.69 2.93
N THR A 42 20.44 24.08 1.80
CA THR A 42 19.73 24.16 0.53
C THR A 42 19.87 22.85 -0.25
N LEU A 43 18.80 22.42 -0.91
CA LEU A 43 18.84 21.38 -1.94
C LEU A 43 18.46 22.01 -3.27
N SER A 44 19.28 21.79 -4.30
CA SER A 44 19.10 22.34 -5.64
C SER A 44 18.60 21.29 -6.64
N SER A 45 18.14 21.74 -7.80
CA SER A 45 17.70 20.88 -8.90
C SER A 45 18.68 19.74 -9.21
N GLY A 46 18.14 18.53 -9.37
CA GLY A 46 18.89 17.28 -9.58
C GLY A 46 19.32 16.55 -8.30
N MET A 47 19.33 17.23 -7.15
CA MET A 47 19.73 16.62 -5.88
C MET A 47 18.63 15.72 -5.31
N VAL A 48 19.06 14.63 -4.65
CA VAL A 48 18.23 13.77 -3.83
C VAL A 48 18.65 13.94 -2.38
N GLY A 49 17.69 14.15 -1.50
CA GLY A 49 17.98 14.38 -0.09
C GLY A 49 16.80 14.09 0.81
N PHE A 50 16.96 14.40 2.08
CA PHE A 50 15.89 14.33 3.05
C PHE A 50 15.42 15.73 3.47
N MET A 51 14.16 15.78 3.85
CA MET A 51 13.51 16.96 4.41
C MET A 51 12.74 16.57 5.67
N ILE A 52 12.88 17.37 6.72
CA ILE A 52 12.05 17.30 7.93
C ILE A 52 11.22 18.58 7.97
N ALA A 53 9.90 18.44 8.06
CA ALA A 53 8.96 19.56 7.99
C ALA A 53 7.74 19.33 8.92
N SER A 54 7.95 18.75 10.09
CA SER A 54 6.89 18.48 11.09
C SER A 54 5.66 17.72 10.54
N ILE A 55 5.87 16.86 9.52
CA ILE A 55 4.84 16.04 8.93
C ILE A 55 4.55 14.86 9.87
N LYS A 56 3.37 14.84 10.49
CA LYS A 56 3.02 13.87 11.54
C LYS A 56 2.36 12.60 11.05
N THR A 57 1.74 12.63 9.88
CA THR A 57 1.00 11.49 9.31
C THR A 57 1.41 11.23 7.87
N LEU A 58 1.42 9.96 7.46
CA LEU A 58 1.75 9.56 6.09
C LEU A 58 0.83 10.20 5.04
N ASP A 59 -0.45 10.32 5.36
CA ASP A 59 -1.44 10.93 4.45
C ASP A 59 -1.17 12.41 4.18
N SER A 60 -0.32 13.04 5.01
CA SER A 60 0.04 14.45 4.84
C SER A 60 1.09 14.67 3.74
N ALA A 61 1.87 13.64 3.40
CA ALA A 61 2.84 13.67 2.32
C ALA A 61 2.95 12.25 1.70
N PRO A 62 1.99 11.83 0.88
CA PRO A 62 2.01 10.53 0.24
C PRO A 62 3.25 10.33 -0.63
N VAL A 63 3.72 9.09 -0.73
CA VAL A 63 4.85 8.75 -1.59
C VAL A 63 4.48 9.01 -3.06
N GLY A 64 5.37 9.69 -3.77
CA GLY A 64 5.18 10.06 -5.17
C GLY A 64 4.39 11.35 -5.37
N ASP A 65 4.09 12.09 -4.32
CA ASP A 65 3.44 13.39 -4.42
C ASP A 65 4.44 14.48 -4.84
N THR A 66 3.91 15.58 -5.33
CA THR A 66 4.69 16.76 -5.71
C THR A 66 4.64 17.80 -4.59
N ILE A 67 5.81 18.25 -4.20
CA ILE A 67 6.00 19.31 -3.21
C ILE A 67 6.50 20.56 -3.92
N VAL A 68 5.88 21.70 -3.63
CA VAL A 68 6.22 22.99 -4.23
C VAL A 68 6.39 24.04 -3.13
N LEU A 69 6.99 25.18 -3.44
CA LEU A 69 6.97 26.32 -2.53
C LEU A 69 5.53 26.85 -2.40
N ALA A 70 5.11 27.19 -1.19
CA ALA A 70 3.72 27.61 -0.93
C ALA A 70 3.31 28.87 -1.72
N LYS A 71 4.26 29.67 -2.16
CA LYS A 71 4.06 30.87 -2.98
C LYS A 71 3.81 30.56 -4.46
N ASP A 72 4.05 29.33 -4.90
CA ASP A 72 3.87 28.91 -6.30
C ASP A 72 2.46 28.36 -6.48
N GLU A 73 1.56 29.23 -6.93
CA GLU A 73 0.15 28.90 -7.13
C GLU A 73 -0.13 28.15 -8.44
N ASN A 74 0.77 28.26 -9.42
CA ASN A 74 0.58 27.71 -10.77
C ASN A 74 1.33 26.36 -10.96
N ALA A 75 1.87 25.78 -9.91
CA ALA A 75 2.59 24.53 -9.99
C ALA A 75 1.69 23.38 -10.44
N ILE A 76 2.16 22.64 -11.44
CA ILE A 76 1.49 21.45 -11.97
C ILE A 76 2.10 20.21 -11.33
N PRO A 77 1.28 19.24 -10.86
CA PRO A 77 1.80 17.97 -10.36
C PRO A 77 2.67 17.30 -11.41
N LEU A 78 3.85 16.86 -11.00
CA LEU A 78 4.69 16.04 -11.85
C LEU A 78 3.95 14.73 -12.17
N ALA A 79 4.20 14.16 -13.35
CA ALA A 79 3.69 12.83 -13.70
C ALA A 79 4.23 11.83 -12.66
N GLY A 80 3.40 11.57 -11.67
CA GLY A 80 3.81 10.91 -10.43
C GLY A 80 3.57 9.42 -10.45
N PHE A 81 3.97 8.80 -9.36
CA PHE A 81 3.64 7.42 -9.06
C PHE A 81 2.12 7.27 -8.94
N LYS A 82 1.58 6.26 -9.59
CA LYS A 82 0.19 5.85 -9.34
C LYS A 82 0.11 5.24 -7.95
N LYS A 83 -0.92 5.59 -7.18
CA LYS A 83 -1.19 4.90 -5.92
C LYS A 83 -1.37 3.41 -6.22
N ILE A 84 -0.48 2.61 -5.68
CA ILE A 84 -0.53 1.15 -5.85
C ILE A 84 -1.75 0.65 -5.09
N GLN A 85 -2.62 -0.09 -5.78
CA GLN A 85 -3.80 -0.68 -5.16
C GLN A 85 -3.48 -2.14 -4.78
N PRO A 86 -3.86 -2.56 -3.57
CA PRO A 86 -3.77 -3.96 -3.19
C PRO A 86 -4.51 -4.87 -4.17
N ARG A 87 -3.96 -6.05 -4.44
CA ARG A 87 -4.54 -7.06 -5.33
C ARG A 87 -5.10 -8.24 -4.57
N VAL A 88 -4.56 -8.54 -3.40
CA VAL A 88 -4.92 -9.67 -2.55
C VAL A 88 -5.29 -9.14 -1.18
N TYR A 89 -6.35 -9.65 -0.62
CA TYR A 89 -6.82 -9.30 0.72
C TYR A 89 -6.89 -10.55 1.58
N SER A 90 -6.51 -10.42 2.85
CA SER A 90 -6.62 -11.48 3.86
C SER A 90 -6.96 -10.87 5.21
N GLY A 91 -7.76 -11.56 5.98
CA GLY A 91 -8.00 -11.20 7.38
C GLY A 91 -6.83 -11.68 8.23
N PHE A 92 -6.29 -10.80 9.06
CA PHE A 92 -5.26 -11.10 10.05
C PHE A 92 -5.88 -10.96 11.43
N TYR A 93 -6.03 -12.09 12.15
CA TYR A 93 -6.64 -12.15 13.48
C TYR A 93 -5.56 -12.58 14.46
N PRO A 94 -5.28 -11.77 15.51
CA PRO A 94 -4.33 -12.17 16.55
C PRO A 94 -4.74 -13.52 17.16
N VAL A 95 -3.79 -14.41 17.40
CA VAL A 95 -4.07 -15.71 18.07
C VAL A 95 -4.56 -15.46 19.49
N ASP A 96 -3.92 -14.52 20.20
CA ASP A 96 -4.43 -14.03 21.49
C ASP A 96 -5.21 -12.72 21.26
N SER A 97 -6.46 -12.68 21.68
CA SER A 97 -7.31 -11.49 21.57
C SER A 97 -6.80 -10.28 22.37
N ASN A 98 -5.97 -10.52 23.39
CA ASN A 98 -5.34 -9.46 24.18
C ASN A 98 -4.29 -8.68 23.36
N ASP A 99 -3.72 -9.31 22.34
CA ASP A 99 -2.69 -8.73 21.48
C ASP A 99 -3.25 -7.77 20.41
N TYR A 100 -4.57 -7.56 20.36
CA TYR A 100 -5.19 -6.71 19.35
C TYR A 100 -4.58 -5.29 19.29
N GLN A 101 -4.35 -4.66 20.45
CA GLN A 101 -3.79 -3.30 20.49
C GLN A 101 -2.32 -3.26 20.08
N GLU A 102 -1.56 -4.28 20.45
CA GLU A 102 -0.15 -4.40 20.04
C GLU A 102 -0.05 -4.73 18.55
N SER A 103 -0.91 -5.60 18.06
CA SER A 103 -1.06 -5.90 16.63
C SER A 103 -1.34 -4.65 15.81
N LYS A 104 -2.27 -3.80 16.26
CA LYS A 104 -2.54 -2.53 15.59
C LYS A 104 -1.29 -1.65 15.51
N LYS A 105 -0.57 -1.49 16.62
CA LYS A 105 0.68 -0.69 16.67
C LYS A 105 1.76 -1.26 15.73
N ALA A 106 1.87 -2.60 15.67
CA ALA A 106 2.81 -3.27 14.77
C ALA A 106 2.48 -3.00 13.30
N LEU A 107 1.20 -3.15 12.92
CA LEU A 107 0.73 -2.87 11.56
C LEU A 107 0.88 -1.38 11.21
N ASP A 108 0.62 -0.46 12.14
CA ASP A 108 0.88 0.98 11.97
C ASP A 108 2.35 1.24 11.61
N LYS A 109 3.28 0.64 12.37
CA LYS A 109 4.72 0.80 12.13
C LYS A 109 5.17 0.17 10.81
N LEU A 110 4.60 -1.00 10.44
CA LEU A 110 4.90 -1.61 9.15
C LEU A 110 4.43 -0.77 7.98
N SER A 111 3.23 -0.19 8.07
CA SER A 111 2.69 0.67 7.02
C SER A 111 3.50 1.96 6.81
N LEU A 112 4.25 2.42 7.83
CA LEU A 112 5.22 3.52 7.68
C LEU A 112 6.38 3.17 6.74
N ASN A 113 6.79 1.89 6.72
CA ASN A 113 7.91 1.42 5.91
C ASN A 113 7.46 0.85 4.56
N ASP A 114 6.21 0.39 4.49
CA ASP A 114 5.63 -0.22 3.29
C ASP A 114 4.31 0.45 2.92
N ASN A 115 4.39 1.40 2.01
CA ASN A 115 3.24 2.18 1.55
C ASN A 115 2.29 1.38 0.62
N SER A 116 2.67 0.19 0.21
CA SER A 116 1.84 -0.72 -0.58
C SER A 116 0.97 -1.65 0.28
N PHE A 117 1.28 -1.75 1.57
CA PHE A 117 0.50 -2.45 2.56
C PHE A 117 -0.61 -1.55 3.11
N THR A 118 -1.82 -2.05 3.12
CA THR A 118 -2.98 -1.36 3.70
C THR A 118 -3.68 -2.27 4.70
N TYR A 119 -4.25 -1.72 5.75
CA TYR A 119 -5.06 -2.47 6.68
C TYR A 119 -6.22 -1.63 7.23
N GLU A 120 -7.29 -2.30 7.58
CA GLU A 120 -8.47 -1.73 8.23
C GLU A 120 -8.97 -2.68 9.33
N PRO A 121 -9.52 -2.18 10.44
CA PRO A 121 -10.13 -3.02 11.45
C PRO A 121 -11.23 -3.89 10.86
N GLU A 122 -11.28 -5.15 11.26
CA GLU A 122 -12.31 -6.11 10.88
C GLU A 122 -12.74 -6.93 12.09
N SER A 123 -13.97 -7.41 12.10
CA SER A 123 -14.46 -8.34 13.11
C SER A 123 -15.13 -9.54 12.44
N SER A 124 -14.85 -10.72 12.97
CA SER A 124 -15.48 -11.97 12.58
C SER A 124 -16.22 -12.57 13.75
N GLN A 125 -17.37 -13.15 13.50
CA GLN A 125 -18.13 -13.83 14.57
C GLN A 125 -17.38 -15.03 15.16
N SER A 126 -16.55 -15.70 14.36
CA SER A 126 -15.78 -16.88 14.78
C SER A 126 -14.36 -16.58 15.24
N LEU A 127 -13.71 -15.54 14.69
CA LEU A 127 -12.30 -15.22 14.95
C LEU A 127 -12.11 -13.97 15.83
N GLY A 128 -13.21 -13.27 16.17
CA GLY A 128 -13.14 -12.08 16.98
C GLY A 128 -12.67 -10.84 16.21
N HIS A 129 -11.93 -9.96 16.90
CA HIS A 129 -11.41 -8.73 16.33
C HIS A 129 -10.07 -8.95 15.63
N GLY A 130 -9.93 -8.43 14.43
CA GLY A 130 -8.73 -8.54 13.60
C GLY A 130 -8.61 -7.38 12.64
N PHE A 131 -7.87 -7.61 11.57
CA PHE A 131 -7.58 -6.60 10.55
C PHE A 131 -7.74 -7.21 9.16
N ARG A 132 -8.44 -6.51 8.28
CA ARG A 132 -8.44 -6.81 6.87
C ARG A 132 -7.23 -6.13 6.23
N CYS A 133 -6.29 -6.92 5.79
CA CYS A 133 -5.04 -6.46 5.22
C CYS A 133 -5.05 -6.60 3.70
N GLY A 134 -4.53 -5.59 3.00
CA GLY A 134 -4.38 -5.56 1.56
C GLY A 134 -2.91 -5.63 1.14
N PHE A 135 -2.61 -6.49 0.17
CA PHE A 135 -1.27 -6.82 -0.28
C PHE A 135 -1.14 -6.72 -1.79
N LEU A 136 0.09 -6.55 -2.30
CA LEU A 136 0.38 -6.59 -3.74
C LEU A 136 0.18 -7.98 -4.35
N GLY A 137 0.40 -9.02 -3.56
CA GLY A 137 0.30 -10.42 -3.93
C GLY A 137 0.57 -11.35 -2.77
N LEU A 138 0.55 -12.66 -2.99
CA LEU A 138 0.75 -13.68 -1.97
C LEU A 138 2.12 -13.60 -1.30
N LEU A 139 3.18 -13.41 -2.08
CA LEU A 139 4.54 -13.27 -1.54
C LEU A 139 4.65 -12.05 -0.61
N HIS A 140 4.05 -10.93 -0.99
CA HIS A 140 4.02 -9.74 -0.14
C HIS A 140 3.29 -10.01 1.18
N MET A 141 2.18 -10.74 1.14
CA MET A 141 1.44 -11.16 2.33
C MET A 141 2.31 -12.02 3.27
N GLU A 142 3.05 -12.99 2.72
CA GLU A 142 3.95 -13.85 3.51
C GLU A 142 5.10 -13.06 4.13
N ILE A 143 5.68 -12.10 3.40
CA ILE A 143 6.73 -11.22 3.91
C ILE A 143 6.20 -10.38 5.09
N ILE A 144 5.02 -9.78 4.96
CA ILE A 144 4.42 -9.00 6.05
C ILE A 144 4.15 -9.89 7.26
N ARG A 145 3.61 -11.09 7.08
CA ARG A 145 3.40 -12.06 8.16
C ARG A 145 4.69 -12.38 8.90
N GLU A 146 5.73 -12.76 8.16
CA GLU A 146 7.04 -13.09 8.73
C GLU A 146 7.64 -11.91 9.48
N ARG A 147 7.53 -10.70 8.94
CA ARG A 147 8.01 -9.50 9.60
C ARG A 147 7.28 -9.23 10.90
N VAL A 148 5.95 -9.35 10.93
CA VAL A 148 5.18 -9.16 12.17
C VAL A 148 5.60 -10.18 13.22
N GLN A 149 5.75 -11.44 12.85
CA GLN A 149 6.18 -12.48 13.76
C GLN A 149 7.61 -12.22 14.28
N ARG A 150 8.55 -11.90 13.39
CA ARG A 150 9.96 -11.73 13.73
C ARG A 150 10.26 -10.42 14.47
N GLU A 151 9.66 -9.30 14.04
CA GLU A 151 9.98 -7.97 14.57
C GLU A 151 9.15 -7.62 15.83
N TYR A 152 7.95 -8.20 15.96
CA TYR A 152 7.01 -7.86 17.04
C TYR A 152 6.60 -9.07 17.90
N ASN A 153 7.04 -10.28 17.55
CA ASN A 153 6.68 -11.53 18.24
C ASN A 153 5.15 -11.73 18.34
N LEU A 154 4.41 -11.36 17.30
CA LEU A 154 2.97 -11.50 17.22
C LEU A 154 2.59 -12.57 16.20
N GLU A 155 1.66 -13.44 16.57
CA GLU A 155 1.14 -14.49 15.70
C GLU A 155 -0.29 -14.18 15.24
N PHE A 156 -0.56 -14.45 13.95
CA PHE A 156 -1.86 -14.22 13.34
C PHE A 156 -2.42 -15.48 12.72
N LEU A 157 -3.72 -15.69 12.94
CA LEU A 157 -4.54 -16.54 12.10
C LEU A 157 -4.88 -15.75 10.84
N MET A 158 -4.57 -16.32 9.68
CA MET A 158 -4.86 -15.69 8.40
C MET A 158 -6.03 -16.39 7.73
N THR A 159 -6.94 -15.60 7.18
CA THR A 159 -7.99 -16.15 6.30
C THR A 159 -7.42 -16.46 4.93
N VAL A 160 -8.13 -17.30 4.17
CA VAL A 160 -7.78 -17.57 2.77
C VAL A 160 -7.74 -16.24 2.01
N PRO A 161 -6.68 -16.00 1.22
CA PRO A 161 -6.58 -14.79 0.43
C PRO A 161 -7.73 -14.63 -0.55
N SER A 162 -8.27 -13.43 -0.63
CA SER A 162 -9.38 -13.10 -1.51
C SER A 162 -9.04 -11.92 -2.42
N VAL A 163 -9.72 -11.83 -3.54
CA VAL A 163 -9.68 -10.69 -4.46
C VAL A 163 -10.95 -9.87 -4.34
N THR A 164 -10.93 -8.63 -4.79
CA THR A 164 -12.13 -7.81 -4.86
C THR A 164 -12.92 -8.21 -6.10
N TYR A 165 -14.18 -8.60 -5.90
CA TYR A 165 -15.12 -8.83 -6.99
C TYR A 165 -15.88 -7.55 -7.28
N ARG A 166 -16.37 -7.44 -8.51
CA ARG A 166 -17.26 -6.35 -8.90
C ARG A 166 -18.58 -6.94 -9.35
N ILE A 167 -19.67 -6.33 -8.92
CA ILE A 167 -21.02 -6.74 -9.30
C ILE A 167 -21.75 -5.58 -9.97
N GLU A 168 -22.68 -5.90 -10.86
CA GLU A 168 -23.64 -4.96 -11.41
C GLU A 168 -25.04 -5.39 -10.98
N ASP A 169 -25.80 -4.48 -10.37
CA ASP A 169 -27.18 -4.73 -10.00
C ASP A 169 -28.13 -4.55 -11.21
N LYS A 170 -29.39 -4.96 -11.06
CA LYS A 170 -30.41 -4.78 -12.08
C LYS A 170 -30.72 -3.31 -12.41
N LYS A 171 -30.27 -2.37 -11.58
CA LYS A 171 -30.42 -0.94 -11.77
C LYS A 171 -29.22 -0.31 -12.51
N GLY A 172 -28.19 -1.12 -12.84
CA GLY A 172 -26.98 -0.68 -13.51
C GLY A 172 -25.94 -0.04 -12.56
N GLN A 173 -26.08 -0.20 -11.23
CA GLN A 173 -25.08 0.24 -10.27
C GLN A 173 -23.97 -0.80 -10.18
N VAL A 174 -22.74 -0.32 -10.25
CA VAL A 174 -21.52 -1.15 -10.11
C VAL A 174 -20.97 -1.00 -8.70
N LEU A 175 -20.84 -2.10 -7.99
CA LEU A 175 -20.35 -2.17 -6.61
C LEU A 175 -19.14 -3.08 -6.51
N ASP A 176 -18.14 -2.66 -5.77
CA ASP A 176 -16.97 -3.48 -5.45
C ASP A 176 -17.25 -4.26 -4.17
N ILE A 177 -17.24 -5.58 -4.26
CA ILE A 177 -17.48 -6.50 -3.15
C ILE A 177 -16.13 -6.97 -2.60
N ARG A 178 -15.88 -6.63 -1.37
CA ARG A 178 -14.63 -6.96 -0.67
C ARG A 178 -14.79 -8.10 0.32
N LYS A 179 -16.00 -8.34 0.80
CA LYS A 179 -16.33 -9.40 1.78
C LYS A 179 -17.52 -10.20 1.27
N PRO A 180 -17.58 -11.50 1.55
CA PRO A 180 -18.76 -12.31 1.22
C PRO A 180 -20.05 -11.78 1.84
N SER A 181 -19.97 -11.17 3.04
CA SER A 181 -21.10 -10.55 3.73
C SER A 181 -21.70 -9.33 3.02
N ASP A 182 -20.92 -8.70 2.14
CA ASP A 182 -21.36 -7.50 1.41
C ASP A 182 -22.09 -7.87 0.11
N LEU A 183 -22.19 -9.17 -0.20
CA LEU A 183 -22.88 -9.67 -1.38
C LEU A 183 -24.40 -9.50 -1.19
N PRO A 184 -25.06 -8.73 -2.06
CA PRO A 184 -26.53 -8.62 -2.01
C PRO A 184 -27.20 -9.92 -2.47
N ASP A 185 -28.48 -10.04 -2.21
CA ASP A 185 -29.26 -11.21 -2.62
C ASP A 185 -29.22 -11.43 -4.14
N ASP A 186 -29.08 -12.69 -4.57
CA ASP A 186 -28.98 -13.07 -6.00
C ASP A 186 -30.11 -12.51 -6.85
N SER A 187 -31.27 -12.29 -6.28
CA SER A 187 -32.44 -11.73 -6.97
C SER A 187 -32.23 -10.29 -7.48
N SER A 188 -31.30 -9.55 -6.90
CA SER A 188 -31.01 -8.15 -7.22
C SER A 188 -29.86 -8.00 -8.22
N LEU A 189 -29.10 -9.07 -8.47
CA LEU A 189 -27.90 -9.06 -9.29
C LEU A 189 -28.19 -9.25 -10.77
N LYS A 190 -27.40 -8.59 -11.60
CA LYS A 190 -27.40 -8.72 -13.07
C LYS A 190 -26.21 -9.56 -13.53
N CYS A 191 -25.00 -9.23 -13.08
CA CYS A 191 -23.79 -9.97 -13.40
C CYS A 191 -22.68 -9.75 -12.36
N TYR A 192 -21.71 -10.67 -12.39
CA TYR A 192 -20.49 -10.64 -11.60
C TYR A 192 -19.30 -10.42 -12.54
N TYR A 193 -18.33 -9.62 -12.06
CA TYR A 193 -17.07 -9.43 -12.75
C TYR A 193 -15.94 -9.91 -11.84
N GLU A 194 -15.15 -10.82 -12.37
CA GLU A 194 -13.95 -11.33 -11.70
C GLU A 194 -12.72 -10.65 -12.31
N PRO A 195 -11.72 -10.24 -11.51
CA PRO A 195 -10.48 -9.68 -12.04
C PRO A 195 -9.71 -10.77 -12.78
N ILE A 196 -9.37 -10.50 -14.05
CA ILE A 196 -8.55 -11.36 -14.88
C ILE A 196 -7.19 -10.71 -15.07
N ALA A 197 -6.11 -11.48 -14.91
CA ALA A 197 -4.75 -11.04 -15.20
C ALA A 197 -4.31 -11.53 -16.59
N LEU A 198 -3.80 -10.62 -17.41
CA LEU A 198 -3.08 -10.97 -18.62
C LEU A 198 -1.63 -11.25 -18.25
N ILE A 199 -1.19 -12.50 -18.44
CA ILE A 199 0.17 -12.93 -18.13
C ILE A 199 0.94 -13.09 -19.44
N SER A 200 2.10 -12.45 -19.53
CA SER A 200 3.05 -12.63 -20.63
C SER A 200 4.27 -13.39 -20.10
N ILE A 201 4.53 -14.56 -20.66
CA ILE A 201 5.63 -15.44 -20.23
C ILE A 201 6.61 -15.57 -21.39
N VAL A 202 7.87 -15.23 -21.13
CA VAL A 202 8.98 -15.44 -22.08
C VAL A 202 9.82 -16.60 -21.56
N THR A 203 9.85 -17.69 -22.31
CA THR A 203 10.59 -18.90 -21.95
C THR A 203 11.22 -19.54 -23.19
N PRO A 204 12.38 -20.20 -23.07
CA PRO A 204 12.90 -21.03 -24.14
C PRO A 204 11.89 -22.13 -24.53
N SER A 205 11.80 -22.44 -25.82
CA SER A 205 10.80 -23.38 -26.37
C SER A 205 10.83 -24.76 -25.72
N GLN A 206 11.97 -25.22 -25.26
CA GLN A 206 12.12 -26.51 -24.56
C GLN A 206 11.38 -26.60 -23.21
N TYR A 207 11.06 -25.46 -22.60
CA TYR A 207 10.34 -25.39 -21.31
C TYR A 207 8.85 -25.03 -21.47
N LEU A 208 8.37 -24.85 -22.70
CA LEU A 208 7.01 -24.40 -22.94
C LEU A 208 5.97 -25.36 -22.34
N GLY A 209 6.16 -26.68 -22.52
CA GLY A 209 5.23 -27.68 -21.97
C GLY A 209 5.16 -27.65 -20.44
N LEU A 210 6.31 -27.55 -19.77
CA LEU A 210 6.36 -27.45 -18.29
C LEU A 210 5.71 -26.17 -17.78
N SER A 211 5.92 -25.04 -18.46
CA SER A 211 5.32 -23.76 -18.09
C SER A 211 3.80 -23.81 -18.21
N LEU A 212 3.27 -24.40 -19.28
CA LEU A 212 1.82 -24.54 -19.48
C LEU A 212 1.19 -25.42 -18.40
N ILE A 213 1.82 -26.54 -18.00
CA ILE A 213 1.32 -27.43 -16.95
C ILE A 213 1.25 -26.69 -15.61
N HIS A 214 2.28 -25.93 -15.23
CA HIS A 214 2.30 -25.20 -13.98
C HIS A 214 1.27 -24.05 -13.93
N ILE A 215 0.86 -23.51 -15.05
CA ILE A 215 -0.16 -22.47 -15.14
C ILE A 215 -1.57 -23.04 -15.11
N SER A 216 -1.80 -24.11 -15.87
CA SER A 216 -3.13 -24.71 -16.01
C SER A 216 -3.51 -25.64 -14.83
N GLU A 217 -2.51 -26.25 -14.21
CA GLU A 217 -2.67 -27.13 -13.06
C GLU A 217 -1.78 -26.69 -11.90
N PRO A 218 -2.13 -25.59 -11.19
CA PRO A 218 -1.36 -25.18 -10.03
C PRO A 218 -1.41 -26.32 -9.01
N THR A 219 -0.22 -26.83 -8.66
CA THR A 219 -0.06 -27.84 -7.62
C THR A 219 -0.78 -27.41 -6.36
N ARG A 220 -1.84 -28.11 -5.97
CA ARG A 220 -2.46 -27.94 -4.66
C ARG A 220 -1.38 -28.19 -3.61
N PRO A 221 -1.19 -27.32 -2.63
CA PRO A 221 -0.31 -27.67 -1.51
C PRO A 221 -0.80 -28.99 -0.95
N SER A 222 0.10 -29.95 -0.87
CA SER A 222 -0.16 -31.20 -0.18
C SER A 222 -0.44 -30.88 1.28
N SER A 223 -1.66 -31.19 1.70
CA SER A 223 -2.12 -31.14 3.09
C SER A 223 -1.20 -31.95 4.02
#